data_57566cd933d86372c3e3ca395a02e2b3
#
_entry.id   57566cd933d86372c3e3ca395a02e2b3
#
_cell.length_a   1.000
_cell.length_b   1.000
_cell.length_c   1.000
_cell.angle_alpha   90.00
_cell.angle_beta   90.00
_cell.angle_gamma   90.00
#
_symmetry.space_group_name_H-M   'P 1'
#
loop_
_entity.id
_entity.type
_entity.pdbx_description
1 polymer ?
#
loop_
_entity_poly.entity_id
_entity_poly.type
_entity_poly.pdbx_seq_one_letter_code
_entity_poly.pdbx_strand_id
1 'polypeptide(L)'
;MKIIEPKVELWQQGDDAKAHVARCARVCYGRETGNDQATIKRLIDSEHWSMFRHETYYIIANDSDKTLEIIVINYANTIGFNYHYEKHVYYITVNGNWVLDHKTPFGYLSKYIVPIEDFRNTEIGFHMMRYTFCVDTQISTSRELNRVSPNNIAEKSTRYVYEDGSICRPHWMTDEEVDYLNNEPIFEEWCNSHKKASIYRDSCNDSFNKYKLLVDIGMHRQDARGVLPLDTATRCVYTYSINEWRHIIDLRYYGITGKPHPNAKIIAGMIRNNLMELGYDFRD
;
A
#
# COMPACT_ATOMS: atom_id res chain seq x y z
N MET A 1 1.04 7.70 24.87
CA MET A 1 1.15 6.75 23.73
C MET A 1 -0.21 6.12 23.51
N LYS A 2 -0.63 5.93 22.27
CA LYS A 2 -1.84 5.23 21.88
C LYS A 2 -1.44 3.98 21.07
N ILE A 3 -2.07 2.85 21.34
CA ILE A 3 -1.86 1.61 20.60
C ILE A 3 -3.04 1.41 19.66
N ILE A 4 -2.77 1.27 18.36
CA ILE A 4 -3.78 0.97 17.34
C ILE A 4 -3.56 -0.44 16.81
N GLU A 5 -4.65 -1.09 16.41
CA GLU A 5 -4.58 -2.42 15.79
C GLU A 5 -4.07 -2.33 14.34
N PRO A 6 -3.30 -3.33 13.87
CA PRO A 6 -2.98 -3.46 12.47
C PRO A 6 -4.27 -3.66 11.65
N LYS A 7 -4.35 -3.04 10.48
CA LYS A 7 -5.55 -3.08 9.64
C LYS A 7 -5.20 -3.16 8.17
N VAL A 8 -6.01 -3.89 7.40
CA VAL A 8 -5.92 -3.95 5.94
C VAL A 8 -7.30 -3.70 5.36
N GLU A 9 -7.38 -2.79 4.42
CA GLU A 9 -8.60 -2.45 3.68
C GLU A 9 -8.35 -2.57 2.19
N LEU A 10 -9.22 -3.27 1.47
CA LEU A 10 -9.23 -3.26 0.01
C LEU A 10 -9.84 -1.93 -0.48
N TRP A 11 -9.07 -1.16 -1.25
CA TRP A 11 -9.54 0.05 -1.90
C TRP A 11 -9.77 -0.22 -3.39
N GLN A 12 -11.01 -0.23 -3.80
CA GLN A 12 -11.36 -0.39 -5.22
C GLN A 12 -11.13 0.93 -5.97
N GLN A 13 -10.62 0.83 -7.20
CA GLN A 13 -10.38 2.00 -8.05
C GLN A 13 -11.67 2.71 -8.43
N GLY A 14 -12.76 1.99 -8.69
CA GLY A 14 -13.99 2.53 -9.25
C GLY A 14 -13.79 3.06 -10.69
N ASP A 15 -14.79 3.80 -11.18
CA ASP A 15 -14.77 4.33 -12.55
C ASP A 15 -13.85 5.55 -12.71
N ASP A 16 -13.65 6.33 -11.65
CA ASP A 16 -12.73 7.47 -11.65
C ASP A 16 -11.34 7.06 -11.12
N ALA A 17 -10.50 6.62 -12.04
CA ALA A 17 -9.12 6.26 -11.75
C ALA A 17 -8.29 7.42 -11.16
N LYS A 18 -8.58 8.68 -11.54
CA LYS A 18 -7.88 9.86 -11.00
C LYS A 18 -8.29 10.16 -9.56
N ALA A 19 -9.55 9.99 -9.20
CA ALA A 19 -9.99 10.09 -7.81
C ALA A 19 -9.29 9.05 -6.94
N HIS A 20 -9.11 7.83 -7.45
CA HIS A 20 -8.36 6.79 -6.76
C HIS A 20 -6.89 7.19 -6.52
N VAL A 21 -6.19 7.69 -7.54
CA VAL A 21 -4.82 8.23 -7.39
C VAL A 21 -4.77 9.35 -6.36
N ALA A 22 -5.72 10.28 -6.41
CA ALA A 22 -5.79 11.39 -5.47
C ALA A 22 -5.97 10.91 -4.03
N ARG A 23 -6.83 9.89 -3.81
CA ARG A 23 -7.02 9.25 -2.51
C ARG A 23 -5.72 8.62 -2.00
N CYS A 24 -5.04 7.82 -2.84
CA CYS A 24 -3.76 7.20 -2.49
C CYS A 24 -2.70 8.26 -2.12
N ALA A 25 -2.55 9.29 -2.94
CA ALA A 25 -1.55 10.34 -2.73
C ALA A 25 -1.78 11.14 -1.43
N ARG A 26 -3.03 11.35 -1.03
CA ARG A 26 -3.35 12.08 0.22
C ARG A 26 -2.88 11.37 1.48
N VAL A 27 -2.71 10.05 1.44
CA VAL A 27 -2.16 9.28 2.55
C VAL A 27 -0.78 9.79 2.96
N CYS A 28 0.05 10.23 2.02
CA CYS A 28 1.35 10.82 2.32
C CYS A 28 1.27 12.06 3.22
N TYR A 29 0.12 12.71 3.26
CA TYR A 29 -0.15 13.90 4.08
C TYR A 29 -1.07 13.60 5.28
N GLY A 30 -1.29 12.32 5.61
CA GLY A 30 -2.14 11.90 6.72
C GLY A 30 -3.63 12.20 6.51
N ARG A 31 -4.11 12.22 5.26
CA ARG A 31 -5.50 12.54 4.89
C ARG A 31 -6.04 11.49 3.91
N GLU A 32 -7.34 11.22 3.97
CA GLU A 32 -8.02 10.37 2.97
C GLU A 32 -8.93 11.18 2.05
N THR A 33 -9.51 12.26 2.57
CA THR A 33 -10.47 13.10 1.85
C THR A 33 -9.85 14.41 1.40
N GLY A 34 -10.44 15.02 0.38
CA GLY A 34 -10.01 16.32 -0.14
C GLY A 34 -10.46 16.53 -1.58
N ASN A 35 -10.02 17.62 -2.19
CA ASN A 35 -10.31 17.94 -3.58
C ASN A 35 -9.39 17.11 -4.51
N ASP A 36 -9.98 16.18 -5.27
CA ASP A 36 -9.26 15.27 -6.15
C ASP A 36 -8.57 16.01 -7.29
N GLN A 37 -9.28 16.93 -7.96
CA GLN A 37 -8.73 17.71 -9.08
C GLN A 37 -7.52 18.54 -8.63
N ALA A 38 -7.61 19.19 -7.48
CA ALA A 38 -6.50 19.97 -6.92
C ALA A 38 -5.31 19.06 -6.55
N THR A 39 -5.57 17.85 -6.04
CA THR A 39 -4.53 16.88 -5.73
C THR A 39 -3.84 16.40 -7.00
N ILE A 40 -4.59 15.98 -8.01
CA ILE A 40 -4.05 15.52 -9.30
C ILE A 40 -3.25 16.64 -9.98
N LYS A 41 -3.80 17.87 -10.03
CA LYS A 41 -3.07 19.01 -10.58
C LYS A 41 -1.72 19.21 -9.90
N ARG A 42 -1.66 19.17 -8.57
CA ARG A 42 -0.41 19.31 -7.81
C ARG A 42 0.59 18.19 -8.11
N LEU A 43 0.11 16.93 -8.25
CA LEU A 43 0.99 15.81 -8.61
C LEU A 43 1.61 15.99 -10.00
N ILE A 44 0.84 16.51 -10.95
CA ILE A 44 1.30 16.83 -12.30
C ILE A 44 2.31 18.00 -12.27
N ASP A 45 1.94 19.11 -11.61
CA ASP A 45 2.77 20.32 -11.52
C ASP A 45 4.11 20.07 -10.82
N SER A 46 4.15 19.10 -9.88
CA SER A 46 5.36 18.70 -9.13
C SER A 46 6.07 17.45 -9.69
N GLU A 47 5.63 16.93 -10.82
CA GLU A 47 6.19 15.74 -11.50
C GLU A 47 6.25 14.49 -10.61
N HIS A 48 5.30 14.33 -9.67
CA HIS A 48 5.18 13.16 -8.82
C HIS A 48 4.51 11.98 -9.57
N TRP A 49 5.10 11.57 -10.68
CA TRP A 49 4.55 10.55 -11.60
C TRP A 49 4.35 9.19 -10.95
N SER A 50 5.17 8.83 -9.95
CA SER A 50 5.05 7.55 -9.25
C SER A 50 3.68 7.30 -8.62
N MET A 51 2.95 8.34 -8.22
CA MET A 51 1.60 8.22 -7.65
C MET A 51 0.58 7.69 -8.67
N PHE A 52 0.79 7.94 -9.97
CA PHE A 52 -0.08 7.43 -11.03
C PHE A 52 0.05 5.91 -11.25
N ARG A 53 1.01 5.23 -10.59
CA ARG A 53 1.08 3.76 -10.55
C ARG A 53 -0.07 3.11 -9.79
N HIS A 54 -0.83 3.90 -9.01
CA HIS A 54 -2.02 3.43 -8.29
C HIS A 54 -3.27 3.32 -9.19
N GLU A 55 -3.29 3.92 -10.37
CA GLU A 55 -4.37 3.71 -11.34
C GLU A 55 -4.03 2.60 -12.33
N THR A 56 -5.06 1.94 -12.85
CA THR A 56 -4.92 0.87 -13.83
C THR A 56 -6.00 1.00 -14.90
N TYR A 57 -5.61 0.85 -16.15
CA TYR A 57 -6.51 0.71 -17.27
C TYR A 57 -6.50 -0.73 -17.76
N TYR A 58 -7.69 -1.28 -18.01
CA TYR A 58 -7.93 -2.64 -18.45
C TYR A 58 -8.43 -2.63 -19.88
N ILE A 59 -7.81 -3.42 -20.74
CA ILE A 59 -7.99 -3.36 -22.18
C ILE A 59 -8.19 -4.78 -22.71
N ILE A 60 -9.22 -4.95 -23.55
CA ILE A 60 -9.47 -6.19 -24.31
C ILE A 60 -9.57 -5.83 -25.77
N ALA A 61 -8.75 -6.43 -26.62
CA ALA A 61 -8.71 -6.13 -28.05
C ALA A 61 -8.43 -7.36 -28.90
N ASN A 62 -9.07 -7.46 -30.07
CA ASN A 62 -8.82 -8.52 -31.03
C ASN A 62 -7.51 -8.27 -31.81
N ASP A 63 -6.85 -9.33 -32.23
CA ASP A 63 -5.56 -9.31 -32.93
C ASP A 63 -5.67 -8.89 -34.43
N SER A 64 -6.86 -8.61 -34.94
CA SER A 64 -7.06 -8.13 -36.30
C SER A 64 -6.41 -6.76 -36.59
N ASP A 65 -5.95 -6.09 -35.54
CA ASP A 65 -5.32 -4.77 -35.60
C ASP A 65 -3.80 -4.86 -35.51
N LYS A 66 -3.12 -4.74 -36.65
CA LYS A 66 -1.65 -4.76 -36.74
C LYS A 66 -0.95 -3.68 -35.89
N THR A 67 -1.59 -2.54 -35.70
CA THR A 67 -1.03 -1.45 -34.87
C THR A 67 -0.99 -1.87 -33.41
N LEU A 68 -2.02 -2.59 -32.94
CA LEU A 68 -2.04 -3.16 -31.60
C LEU A 68 -0.89 -4.14 -31.38
N GLU A 69 -0.66 -5.05 -32.33
CA GLU A 69 0.45 -6.01 -32.29
C GLU A 69 1.80 -5.30 -32.16
N ILE A 70 2.02 -4.26 -32.97
CA ILE A 70 3.24 -3.43 -32.93
C ILE A 70 3.41 -2.78 -31.54
N ILE A 71 2.33 -2.23 -30.96
CA ILE A 71 2.38 -1.63 -29.63
C ILE A 71 2.75 -2.68 -28.60
N VAL A 72 2.09 -3.85 -28.61
CA VAL A 72 2.38 -4.91 -27.65
C VAL A 72 3.84 -5.35 -27.75
N ILE A 73 4.37 -5.61 -28.94
CA ILE A 73 5.75 -6.02 -29.14
C ILE A 73 6.75 -4.98 -28.60
N ASN A 74 6.50 -3.70 -28.85
CA ASN A 74 7.39 -2.62 -28.44
C ASN A 74 7.39 -2.35 -26.94
N TYR A 75 6.26 -2.60 -26.26
CA TYR A 75 6.07 -2.23 -24.85
C TYR A 75 5.92 -3.41 -23.88
N ALA A 76 5.94 -4.65 -24.39
CA ALA A 76 5.78 -5.88 -23.59
C ALA A 76 6.67 -5.98 -22.35
N ASN A 77 7.87 -5.41 -22.40
CA ASN A 77 8.87 -5.46 -21.33
C ASN A 77 9.01 -4.13 -20.58
N THR A 78 8.08 -3.19 -20.79
CA THR A 78 8.15 -1.89 -20.09
C THR A 78 7.42 -1.94 -18.75
N ILE A 79 7.96 -1.21 -17.76
CA ILE A 79 7.38 -1.13 -16.43
C ILE A 79 5.98 -0.50 -16.50
N GLY A 80 5.00 -1.20 -15.91
CA GLY A 80 3.62 -0.70 -15.88
C GLY A 80 2.76 -1.10 -17.05
N PHE A 81 3.30 -1.89 -17.98
CA PHE A 81 2.57 -2.54 -19.06
C PHE A 81 2.65 -4.07 -18.86
N ASN A 82 1.51 -4.74 -18.87
CA ASN A 82 1.42 -6.18 -18.83
C ASN A 82 0.39 -6.67 -19.85
N TYR A 83 0.63 -7.81 -20.51
CA TYR A 83 -0.29 -8.36 -21.46
C TYR A 83 -0.33 -9.89 -21.42
N HIS A 84 -1.44 -10.43 -21.88
CA HIS A 84 -1.62 -11.84 -22.20
C HIS A 84 -2.31 -11.93 -23.57
N TYR A 85 -1.91 -12.89 -24.40
CA TYR A 85 -2.51 -13.15 -25.68
C TYR A 85 -3.02 -14.57 -25.77
N GLU A 86 -4.31 -14.73 -26.01
CA GLU A 86 -4.93 -16.02 -26.17
C GLU A 86 -6.13 -15.94 -27.12
N LYS A 87 -6.29 -16.96 -27.98
CA LYS A 87 -7.45 -17.13 -28.87
C LYS A 87 -7.77 -15.85 -29.68
N HIS A 88 -6.75 -15.23 -30.25
CA HIS A 88 -6.89 -14.02 -31.06
C HIS A 88 -7.32 -12.78 -30.26
N VAL A 89 -7.15 -12.75 -28.94
CA VAL A 89 -7.49 -11.63 -28.07
C VAL A 89 -6.27 -11.24 -27.23
N TYR A 90 -6.00 -9.94 -27.19
CA TYR A 90 -5.07 -9.33 -26.25
C TYR A 90 -5.81 -8.85 -25.01
N TYR A 91 -5.34 -9.28 -23.84
CA TYR A 91 -5.69 -8.74 -22.54
C TYR A 91 -4.53 -7.90 -22.07
N ILE A 92 -4.75 -6.62 -21.79
CA ILE A 92 -3.67 -5.70 -21.45
C ILE A 92 -4.03 -4.92 -20.19
N THR A 93 -3.07 -4.76 -19.29
CA THR A 93 -3.16 -3.83 -18.16
C THR A 93 -2.04 -2.81 -18.24
N VAL A 94 -2.38 -1.52 -18.08
CA VAL A 94 -1.40 -0.45 -18.00
C VAL A 94 -1.66 0.41 -16.78
N ASN A 95 -0.60 0.84 -16.08
CA ASN A 95 -0.75 1.80 -15.00
C ASN A 95 -0.61 3.25 -15.52
N GLY A 96 -1.10 4.21 -14.73
CA GLY A 96 -1.11 5.60 -15.16
C GLY A 96 0.25 6.23 -15.32
N ASN A 97 1.31 5.74 -14.66
CA ASN A 97 2.67 6.21 -14.91
C ASN A 97 3.09 5.85 -16.35
N TRP A 98 2.86 4.60 -16.77
CA TRP A 98 3.10 4.18 -18.15
C TRP A 98 2.31 5.04 -19.15
N VAL A 99 1.07 5.35 -18.84
CA VAL A 99 0.20 6.23 -19.67
C VAL A 99 0.82 7.61 -19.85
N LEU A 100 1.37 8.20 -18.80
CA LEU A 100 2.00 9.52 -18.84
C LEU A 100 3.28 9.52 -19.69
N ASP A 101 4.06 8.44 -19.60
CA ASP A 101 5.31 8.28 -20.38
C ASP A 101 5.03 7.91 -21.85
N HIS A 102 3.88 7.31 -22.17
CA HIS A 102 3.57 6.73 -23.47
C HIS A 102 2.19 7.20 -24.02
N LYS A 103 1.97 8.52 -24.07
CA LYS A 103 0.68 9.14 -24.44
C LYS A 103 0.17 8.71 -25.83
N THR A 104 1.05 8.61 -26.82
CA THR A 104 0.66 8.23 -28.20
C THR A 104 0.18 6.78 -28.28
N PRO A 105 0.93 5.76 -27.85
CA PRO A 105 0.43 4.39 -27.84
C PRO A 105 -0.79 4.21 -26.93
N PHE A 106 -0.86 4.88 -25.78
CA PHE A 106 -2.05 4.83 -24.94
C PHE A 106 -3.27 5.46 -25.63
N GLY A 107 -3.11 6.58 -26.33
CA GLY A 107 -4.19 7.18 -27.12
C GLY A 107 -4.79 6.20 -28.16
N TYR A 108 -3.95 5.32 -28.71
CA TYR A 108 -4.42 4.24 -29.57
C TYR A 108 -5.13 3.12 -28.80
N LEU A 109 -4.58 2.70 -27.66
CA LEU A 109 -5.14 1.63 -26.82
C LEU A 109 -6.44 2.05 -26.14
N SER A 110 -6.64 3.34 -25.91
CA SER A 110 -7.79 3.86 -25.13
C SER A 110 -9.17 3.48 -25.69
N LYS A 111 -9.27 3.25 -27.00
CA LYS A 111 -10.51 2.80 -27.66
C LYS A 111 -10.95 1.38 -27.29
N TYR A 112 -10.04 0.60 -26.67
CA TYR A 112 -10.27 -0.78 -26.26
C TYR A 112 -10.36 -0.93 -24.74
N ILE A 113 -10.38 0.18 -23.99
CA ILE A 113 -10.60 0.14 -22.56
C ILE A 113 -11.99 -0.42 -22.29
N VAL A 114 -12.05 -1.37 -21.36
CA VAL A 114 -13.29 -1.98 -20.89
C VAL A 114 -13.54 -1.64 -19.42
N PRO A 115 -14.81 -1.72 -18.96
CA PRO A 115 -15.11 -1.65 -17.53
C PRO A 115 -14.32 -2.70 -16.74
N ILE A 116 -13.96 -2.36 -15.51
CA ILE A 116 -13.15 -3.24 -14.63
C ILE A 116 -13.83 -4.61 -14.46
N GLU A 117 -15.14 -4.63 -14.26
CA GLU A 117 -15.91 -5.88 -14.09
C GLU A 117 -15.92 -6.74 -15.35
N ASP A 118 -16.00 -6.13 -16.54
CA ASP A 118 -15.97 -6.88 -17.80
C ASP A 118 -14.61 -7.55 -18.00
N PHE A 119 -13.51 -6.86 -17.65
CA PHE A 119 -12.18 -7.44 -17.67
C PHE A 119 -12.03 -8.57 -16.66
N ARG A 120 -12.42 -8.31 -15.42
CA ARG A 120 -12.33 -9.25 -14.30
C ARG A 120 -13.13 -10.52 -14.52
N ASN A 121 -14.30 -10.42 -15.17
CA ASN A 121 -15.18 -11.57 -15.44
C ASN A 121 -14.64 -12.52 -16.51
N THR A 122 -13.55 -12.18 -17.20
CA THR A 122 -12.85 -13.12 -18.08
C THR A 122 -11.85 -13.96 -17.28
N GLU A 123 -11.62 -15.21 -17.68
CA GLU A 123 -10.66 -16.10 -17.03
C GLU A 123 -9.26 -15.48 -16.99
N ILE A 124 -8.79 -14.93 -18.10
CA ILE A 124 -7.47 -14.30 -18.22
C ILE A 124 -7.42 -12.99 -17.43
N GLY A 125 -8.42 -12.15 -17.60
CA GLY A 125 -8.49 -10.85 -16.92
C GLY A 125 -8.49 -11.01 -15.41
N PHE A 126 -9.18 -12.01 -14.87
CA PHE A 126 -9.16 -12.33 -13.44
C PHE A 126 -7.72 -12.52 -12.91
N HIS A 127 -6.88 -13.24 -13.64
CA HIS A 127 -5.47 -13.45 -13.27
C HIS A 127 -4.54 -12.28 -13.58
N MET A 128 -5.04 -11.25 -14.26
CA MET A 128 -4.30 -10.02 -14.59
C MET A 128 -4.73 -8.81 -13.75
N MET A 129 -5.71 -8.97 -12.84
CA MET A 129 -6.19 -7.89 -11.99
C MET A 129 -5.09 -7.28 -11.12
N ARG A 130 -5.27 -6.00 -10.80
CA ARG A 130 -4.45 -5.27 -9.83
C ARG A 130 -5.33 -4.78 -8.70
N TYR A 131 -4.84 -4.92 -7.48
CA TYR A 131 -5.57 -4.57 -6.26
C TYR A 131 -4.79 -3.57 -5.43
N THR A 132 -5.52 -2.62 -4.85
CA THR A 132 -4.99 -1.62 -3.94
C THR A 132 -5.39 -1.98 -2.52
N PHE A 133 -4.40 -2.10 -1.62
CA PHE A 133 -4.65 -2.26 -0.20
C PHE A 133 -4.12 -1.06 0.59
N CYS A 134 -4.97 -0.52 1.46
CA CYS A 134 -4.60 0.42 2.49
C CYS A 134 -4.27 -0.36 3.76
N VAL A 135 -3.11 -0.11 4.32
CA VAL A 135 -2.54 -0.88 5.43
C VAL A 135 -2.12 0.04 6.56
N ASP A 136 -2.72 -0.13 7.74
CA ASP A 136 -2.22 0.47 8.98
C ASP A 136 -1.29 -0.54 9.66
N THR A 137 -0.05 -0.14 9.89
CA THR A 137 1.00 -1.02 10.44
C THR A 137 2.12 -0.21 11.09
N GLN A 138 3.22 -0.86 11.51
CA GLN A 138 4.43 -0.22 11.98
C GLN A 138 5.30 0.26 10.81
N ILE A 139 6.08 1.33 10.98
CA ILE A 139 7.10 1.77 10.01
C ILE A 139 8.09 0.62 9.70
N SER A 140 8.47 -0.19 10.70
CA SER A 140 9.32 -1.36 10.49
C SER A 140 8.67 -2.40 9.58
N THR A 141 7.38 -2.65 9.77
CA THR A 141 6.61 -3.66 9.00
C THR A 141 6.33 -3.19 7.57
N SER A 142 6.09 -1.89 7.33
CA SER A 142 5.91 -1.37 5.96
C SER A 142 7.12 -1.71 5.07
N ARG A 143 8.34 -1.63 5.63
CA ARG A 143 9.59 -1.98 4.94
C ARG A 143 9.68 -3.48 4.61
N GLU A 144 9.08 -4.34 5.45
CA GLU A 144 9.03 -5.78 5.19
C GLU A 144 8.12 -6.13 4.00
N LEU A 145 7.10 -5.33 3.72
CA LEU A 145 6.18 -5.52 2.58
C LEU A 145 6.77 -5.03 1.24
N ASN A 146 7.82 -4.21 1.27
CA ASN A 146 8.48 -3.68 0.07
C ASN A 146 9.32 -4.75 -0.63
N ARG A 147 8.67 -5.63 -1.41
CA ARG A 147 9.30 -6.78 -2.10
C ARG A 147 9.06 -6.79 -3.61
N VAL A 148 8.46 -5.74 -4.13
CA VAL A 148 8.23 -5.54 -5.57
C VAL A 148 9.03 -4.32 -6.04
N SER A 149 9.64 -4.40 -7.20
CA SER A 149 10.40 -3.29 -7.80
C SER A 149 9.93 -3.03 -9.23
N PRO A 150 9.59 -1.79 -9.58
CA PRO A 150 9.49 -0.62 -8.70
C PRO A 150 8.31 -0.72 -7.73
N ASN A 151 8.47 -0.15 -6.54
CA ASN A 151 7.38 -0.07 -5.57
C ASN A 151 6.25 0.83 -6.06
N ASN A 152 5.01 0.35 -5.89
CA ASN A 152 3.79 1.15 -6.09
C ASN A 152 3.18 1.43 -4.71
N ILE A 153 3.78 2.35 -3.98
CA ILE A 153 3.45 2.67 -2.59
C ILE A 153 3.24 4.17 -2.40
N ALA A 154 2.23 4.51 -1.60
CA ALA A 154 2.09 5.80 -0.93
C ALA A 154 2.08 5.55 0.58
N GLU A 155 2.98 6.16 1.32
CA GLU A 155 3.09 6.00 2.78
C GLU A 155 2.97 7.36 3.48
N LYS A 156 2.33 7.39 4.66
CA LYS A 156 2.27 8.57 5.54
C LYS A 156 3.68 9.09 5.78
N SER A 157 3.91 10.33 5.41
CA SER A 157 5.24 10.91 5.47
C SER A 157 5.53 11.52 6.84
N THR A 158 6.48 10.96 7.58
CA THR A 158 7.00 11.53 8.83
C THR A 158 7.75 12.86 8.64
N ARG A 159 7.95 13.31 7.39
CA ARG A 159 8.51 14.63 7.08
C ARG A 159 7.45 15.73 7.17
N TYR A 160 6.20 15.42 6.78
CA TYR A 160 5.12 16.39 6.65
C TYR A 160 4.06 16.24 7.74
N VAL A 161 3.81 15.01 8.20
CA VAL A 161 2.81 14.74 9.22
C VAL A 161 3.48 14.77 10.60
N TYR A 162 2.82 15.42 11.54
CA TYR A 162 3.23 15.38 12.96
C TYR A 162 2.83 14.02 13.54
N GLU A 163 3.75 13.37 14.25
CA GLU A 163 3.47 12.10 14.89
C GLU A 163 2.84 12.31 16.27
N ASP A 164 1.66 11.75 16.46
CA ASP A 164 0.78 11.97 17.62
C ASP A 164 1.07 11.05 18.81
N GLY A 165 2.09 10.19 18.71
CA GLY A 165 2.44 9.22 19.74
C GLY A 165 1.70 7.90 19.60
N SER A 166 1.15 7.59 18.43
CA SER A 166 0.53 6.29 18.15
C SER A 166 1.57 5.27 17.70
N ILE A 167 1.48 4.06 18.23
CA ILE A 167 2.18 2.86 17.75
C ILE A 167 1.16 1.88 17.19
N CYS A 168 1.55 1.08 16.21
CA CYS A 168 0.77 -0.08 15.80
C CYS A 168 1.16 -1.27 16.70
N ARG A 169 0.16 -2.00 17.20
CA ARG A 169 0.33 -3.11 18.14
C ARG A 169 1.38 -4.11 17.65
N PRO A 170 2.43 -4.38 18.46
CA PRO A 170 3.38 -5.46 18.18
C PRO A 170 2.69 -6.82 18.41
N HIS A 171 3.06 -7.84 17.62
CA HIS A 171 2.47 -9.19 17.68
C HIS A 171 2.55 -9.89 19.04
N TRP A 172 3.50 -9.49 19.87
CA TRP A 172 3.75 -10.12 21.18
C TRP A 172 2.91 -9.51 22.30
N MET A 173 2.25 -8.39 22.09
CA MET A 173 1.42 -7.70 23.08
C MET A 173 0.02 -8.33 23.09
N THR A 174 -0.46 -8.70 24.28
CA THR A 174 -1.79 -9.32 24.46
C THR A 174 -2.92 -8.30 24.36
N ASP A 175 -4.15 -8.78 24.15
CA ASP A 175 -5.34 -7.92 24.12
C ASP A 175 -5.53 -7.19 25.46
N GLU A 176 -5.30 -7.87 26.58
CA GLU A 176 -5.38 -7.32 27.92
C GLU A 176 -4.37 -6.18 28.12
N GLU A 177 -3.11 -6.38 27.67
CA GLU A 177 -2.07 -5.34 27.76
C GLU A 177 -2.43 -4.12 26.90
N VAL A 178 -2.97 -4.32 25.69
CA VAL A 178 -3.41 -3.22 24.82
C VAL A 178 -4.56 -2.45 25.44
N ASP A 179 -5.58 -3.15 25.95
CA ASP A 179 -6.75 -2.52 26.58
C ASP A 179 -6.33 -1.71 27.80
N TYR A 180 -5.53 -2.30 28.69
CA TYR A 180 -5.02 -1.63 29.88
C TYR A 180 -4.19 -0.38 29.54
N LEU A 181 -3.24 -0.48 28.61
CA LEU A 181 -2.35 0.63 28.23
C LEU A 181 -3.09 1.78 27.52
N ASN A 182 -4.21 1.51 26.88
CA ASN A 182 -5.02 2.53 26.22
C ASN A 182 -6.04 3.21 27.17
N ASN A 183 -6.55 2.52 28.17
CA ASN A 183 -7.75 2.95 28.91
C ASN A 183 -7.53 3.19 30.40
N GLU A 184 -6.51 2.54 31.03
CA GLU A 184 -6.37 2.56 32.47
C GLU A 184 -5.19 3.41 32.96
N PRO A 185 -5.30 4.00 34.17
CA PRO A 185 -4.16 4.59 34.87
C PRO A 185 -3.09 3.52 35.15
N ILE A 186 -1.84 3.90 35.02
CA ILE A 186 -0.74 2.96 35.19
C ILE A 186 -0.35 2.84 36.66
N PHE A 187 -0.48 1.66 37.22
CA PHE A 187 -0.11 1.32 38.58
C PHE A 187 1.17 0.49 38.64
N GLU A 188 1.96 0.67 39.72
CA GLU A 188 3.22 -0.03 39.89
C GLU A 188 3.05 -1.55 39.94
N GLU A 189 1.98 -2.06 40.54
CA GLU A 189 1.66 -3.48 40.60
C GLU A 189 1.50 -4.09 39.20
N TRP A 190 0.79 -3.38 38.30
CA TRP A 190 0.61 -3.80 36.91
C TRP A 190 1.97 -3.79 36.18
N CYS A 191 2.80 -2.77 36.38
CA CYS A 191 4.11 -2.68 35.77
C CYS A 191 5.02 -3.85 36.20
N ASN A 192 4.93 -4.27 37.49
CA ASN A 192 5.71 -5.38 38.03
C ASN A 192 5.28 -6.73 37.44
N SER A 193 3.99 -6.93 37.16
CA SER A 193 3.46 -8.15 36.52
C SER A 193 3.63 -8.18 35.00
N HIS A 194 3.63 -7.01 34.34
CA HIS A 194 3.74 -6.85 32.88
C HIS A 194 5.01 -6.13 32.43
N LYS A 195 6.18 -6.56 32.94
CA LYS A 195 7.47 -5.88 32.77
C LYS A 195 7.81 -5.55 31.31
N LYS A 196 7.56 -6.45 30.35
CA LYS A 196 7.86 -6.21 28.93
C LYS A 196 7.02 -5.05 28.37
N ALA A 197 5.73 -5.08 28.59
CA ALA A 197 4.80 -4.05 28.11
C ALA A 197 5.09 -2.70 28.78
N SER A 198 5.42 -2.70 30.08
CA SER A 198 5.79 -1.48 30.83
C SER A 198 7.06 -0.84 30.29
N ILE A 199 8.17 -1.60 30.16
CA ILE A 199 9.44 -1.09 29.63
C ILE A 199 9.26 -0.57 28.21
N TYR A 200 8.55 -1.32 27.38
CA TYR A 200 8.27 -0.92 25.99
C TYR A 200 7.49 0.38 25.91
N ARG A 201 6.39 0.48 26.67
CA ARG A 201 5.58 1.72 26.78
C ARG A 201 6.42 2.92 27.19
N ASP A 202 7.24 2.76 28.25
CA ASP A 202 8.03 3.87 28.79
C ASP A 202 9.07 4.34 27.78
N SER A 203 9.72 3.41 27.08
CA SER A 203 10.67 3.72 26.01
C SER A 203 10.02 4.45 24.85
N CYS A 204 8.81 4.01 24.41
CA CYS A 204 8.07 4.68 23.36
C CYS A 204 7.60 6.07 23.79
N ASN A 205 7.03 6.21 24.99
CA ASN A 205 6.60 7.50 25.53
C ASN A 205 7.77 8.49 25.63
N ASP A 206 8.92 8.07 26.12
CA ASP A 206 10.13 8.90 26.20
C ASP A 206 10.56 9.36 24.79
N SER A 207 10.57 8.47 23.83
CA SER A 207 10.88 8.79 22.42
C SER A 207 9.91 9.81 21.82
N PHE A 208 8.61 9.63 21.99
CA PHE A 208 7.61 10.59 21.50
C PHE A 208 7.69 11.95 22.24
N ASN A 209 7.95 11.94 23.53
CA ASN A 209 8.15 13.18 24.30
C ASN A 209 9.39 13.94 23.80
N LYS A 210 10.48 13.23 23.50
CA LYS A 210 11.68 13.84 22.90
C LYS A 210 11.42 14.36 21.50
N TYR A 211 10.68 13.59 20.66
CA TYR A 211 10.27 14.07 19.35
C TYR A 211 9.50 15.40 19.46
N LYS A 212 8.48 15.43 20.32
CA LYS A 212 7.69 16.63 20.57
C LYS A 212 8.56 17.81 21.00
N LEU A 213 9.42 17.58 22.00
CA LEU A 213 10.32 18.61 22.52
C LEU A 213 11.25 19.17 21.42
N LEU A 214 11.84 18.30 20.59
CA LEU A 214 12.68 18.71 19.46
C LEU A 214 11.92 19.60 18.47
N VAL A 215 10.68 19.26 18.15
CA VAL A 215 9.84 20.07 17.28
C VAL A 215 9.47 21.41 17.95
N ASP A 216 9.11 21.39 19.24
CA ASP A 216 8.70 22.59 20.00
C ASP A 216 9.86 23.61 20.11
N ILE A 217 11.12 23.15 20.16
CA ILE A 217 12.32 24.04 20.15
C ILE A 217 12.78 24.43 18.74
N GLY A 218 11.99 24.08 17.69
CA GLY A 218 12.20 24.54 16.32
C GLY A 218 12.91 23.57 15.39
N MET A 219 13.20 22.33 15.80
CA MET A 219 13.72 21.33 14.86
C MET A 219 12.67 20.92 13.82
N HIS A 220 13.04 20.85 12.56
CA HIS A 220 12.13 20.39 11.52
C HIS A 220 11.72 18.92 11.76
N ARG A 221 10.44 18.59 11.50
CA ARG A 221 9.90 17.22 11.66
C ARG A 221 10.73 16.16 10.94
N GLN A 222 11.23 16.48 9.74
CA GLN A 222 12.07 15.58 8.95
C GLN A 222 13.36 15.17 9.64
N ASP A 223 13.83 15.97 10.59
CA ASP A 223 15.05 15.71 11.36
C ASP A 223 14.70 15.13 12.73
N ALA A 224 13.70 15.71 13.40
CA ALA A 224 13.21 15.23 14.70
C ALA A 224 12.70 13.77 14.67
N ARG A 225 12.15 13.30 13.54
CA ARG A 225 11.68 11.92 13.37
C ARG A 225 12.73 10.84 13.62
N GLY A 226 14.01 11.21 13.67
CA GLY A 226 15.10 10.28 13.95
C GLY A 226 15.03 9.60 15.31
N VAL A 227 14.26 10.19 16.27
CA VAL A 227 14.07 9.59 17.61
C VAL A 227 12.78 8.77 17.73
N LEU A 228 11.95 8.68 16.68
CA LEU A 228 10.70 7.92 16.72
C LEU A 228 10.96 6.41 16.81
N PRO A 229 10.13 5.67 17.60
CA PRO A 229 10.18 4.23 17.62
C PRO A 229 9.91 3.61 16.23
N LEU A 230 10.52 2.48 15.94
CA LEU A 230 10.28 1.73 14.70
C LEU A 230 8.84 1.20 14.60
N ASP A 231 8.16 1.06 15.74
CA ASP A 231 6.75 0.64 15.80
C ASP A 231 5.75 1.82 15.73
N THR A 232 6.25 3.06 15.47
CA THR A 232 5.38 4.20 15.16
C THR A 232 4.38 3.79 14.08
N ALA A 233 3.10 4.11 14.33
CA ALA A 233 2.02 3.75 13.43
C ALA A 233 2.12 4.52 12.12
N THR A 234 2.10 3.79 11.01
CA THR A 234 2.08 4.36 9.66
C THR A 234 0.90 3.81 8.87
N ARG A 235 0.49 4.55 7.86
CA ARG A 235 -0.50 4.12 6.88
C ARG A 235 0.16 4.08 5.51
N CYS A 236 0.03 2.94 4.84
CA CYS A 236 0.59 2.70 3.52
C CYS A 236 -0.51 2.27 2.55
N VAL A 237 -0.41 2.69 1.31
CA VAL A 237 -1.27 2.19 0.22
C VAL A 237 -0.39 1.55 -0.82
N TYR A 238 -0.71 0.31 -1.17
CA TYR A 238 0.01 -0.48 -2.15
C TYR A 238 -0.93 -0.87 -3.28
N THR A 239 -0.47 -0.77 -4.54
CA THR A 239 -1.23 -1.26 -5.70
C THR A 239 -0.37 -2.19 -6.52
N TYR A 240 -0.71 -3.47 -6.51
CA TYR A 240 0.04 -4.53 -7.17
C TYR A 240 -0.88 -5.45 -7.95
N SER A 241 -0.32 -6.13 -8.95
CA SER A 241 -0.98 -7.25 -9.64
C SER A 241 -1.18 -8.43 -8.68
N ILE A 242 -2.10 -9.31 -9.03
CA ILE A 242 -2.30 -10.55 -8.25
C ILE A 242 -1.02 -11.39 -8.12
N ASN A 243 -0.17 -11.42 -9.15
CA ASN A 243 1.09 -12.13 -9.10
C ASN A 243 2.12 -11.48 -8.16
N GLU A 244 2.17 -10.15 -8.12
CA GLU A 244 3.02 -9.41 -7.18
C GLU A 244 2.52 -9.59 -5.74
N TRP A 245 1.19 -9.63 -5.52
CA TRP A 245 0.62 -9.96 -4.22
C TRP A 245 0.92 -11.40 -3.80
N ARG A 246 0.86 -12.37 -4.71
CA ARG A 246 1.29 -13.75 -4.44
C ARG A 246 2.74 -13.79 -3.97
N HIS A 247 3.62 -13.10 -4.65
CA HIS A 247 5.03 -13.02 -4.26
C HIS A 247 5.21 -12.45 -2.84
N ILE A 248 4.51 -11.37 -2.48
CA ILE A 248 4.56 -10.80 -1.14
C ILE A 248 4.02 -11.80 -0.10
N ILE A 249 2.90 -12.47 -0.37
CA ILE A 249 2.28 -13.47 0.51
C ILE A 249 3.22 -14.67 0.67
N ASP A 250 3.82 -15.16 -0.39
CA ASP A 250 4.79 -16.26 -0.35
C ASP A 250 5.97 -15.95 0.58
N LEU A 251 6.49 -14.72 0.52
CA LEU A 251 7.60 -14.30 1.35
C LEU A 251 7.19 -13.98 2.79
N ARG A 252 6.02 -13.36 3.01
CA ARG A 252 5.65 -12.75 4.31
C ARG A 252 4.58 -13.52 5.07
N TYR A 253 3.83 -14.39 4.42
CA TYR A 253 2.88 -15.27 5.09
C TYR A 253 3.40 -16.71 5.18
N TYR A 254 3.78 -17.30 4.03
CA TYR A 254 4.27 -18.68 3.97
C TYR A 254 5.76 -18.80 4.33
N GLY A 255 6.56 -17.78 4.10
CA GLY A 255 7.98 -17.77 4.47
C GLY A 255 8.84 -18.70 3.61
N ILE A 256 8.61 -18.74 2.30
CA ILE A 256 9.30 -19.64 1.37
C ILE A 256 10.82 -19.45 1.34
N THR A 257 11.34 -18.28 1.75
CA THR A 257 12.77 -17.99 1.83
C THR A 257 13.31 -17.93 3.27
N GLY A 258 12.44 -18.17 4.26
CA GLY A 258 12.77 -18.11 5.68
C GLY A 258 11.61 -17.58 6.52
N LYS A 259 11.68 -17.77 7.85
CA LYS A 259 10.61 -17.38 8.77
C LYS A 259 10.35 -15.86 8.69
N PRO A 260 9.13 -15.43 8.31
CA PRO A 260 8.81 -14.01 8.24
C PRO A 260 8.71 -13.39 9.63
N HIS A 261 8.91 -12.07 9.71
CA HIS A 261 8.62 -11.33 10.93
C HIS A 261 7.13 -11.45 11.27
N PRO A 262 6.74 -11.74 12.54
CA PRO A 262 5.35 -12.01 12.89
C PRO A 262 4.37 -10.87 12.55
N ASN A 263 4.76 -9.59 12.72
CA ASN A 263 3.92 -8.46 12.33
C ASN A 263 3.66 -8.47 10.80
N ALA A 264 4.68 -8.73 9.99
CA ALA A 264 4.54 -8.81 8.53
C ALA A 264 3.67 -10.00 8.11
N LYS A 265 3.75 -11.13 8.84
CA LYS A 265 2.90 -12.30 8.63
C LYS A 265 1.42 -11.98 8.89
N ILE A 266 1.11 -11.21 9.93
CA ILE A 266 -0.26 -10.76 10.24
C ILE A 266 -0.82 -9.95 9.07
N ILE A 267 -0.10 -8.93 8.60
CA ILE A 267 -0.54 -8.08 7.49
C ILE A 267 -0.69 -8.89 6.19
N ALA A 268 0.30 -9.72 5.84
CA ALA A 268 0.23 -10.54 4.64
C ALA A 268 -0.92 -11.56 4.71
N GLY A 269 -1.24 -12.08 5.90
CA GLY A 269 -2.41 -12.93 6.15
C GLY A 269 -3.74 -12.20 5.92
N MET A 270 -3.87 -10.96 6.40
CA MET A 270 -5.06 -10.14 6.15
C MET A 270 -5.23 -9.85 4.65
N ILE A 271 -4.16 -9.51 3.93
CA ILE A 271 -4.19 -9.30 2.47
C ILE A 271 -4.61 -10.60 1.75
N ARG A 272 -3.99 -11.74 2.12
CA ARG A 272 -4.35 -13.06 1.59
C ARG A 272 -5.84 -13.35 1.75
N ASN A 273 -6.38 -13.14 2.94
CA ASN A 273 -7.80 -13.41 3.23
C ASN A 273 -8.73 -12.53 2.37
N ASN A 274 -8.45 -11.24 2.23
CA ASN A 274 -9.20 -10.35 1.34
C ASN A 274 -9.16 -10.85 -0.13
N LEU A 275 -8.00 -11.30 -0.61
CA LEU A 275 -7.88 -11.83 -1.96
C LEU A 275 -8.61 -13.18 -2.13
N MET A 276 -8.63 -14.02 -1.10
CA MET A 276 -9.41 -15.26 -1.11
C MET A 276 -10.93 -14.99 -1.16
N GLU A 277 -11.42 -13.97 -0.47
CA GLU A 277 -12.82 -13.52 -0.57
C GLU A 277 -13.19 -13.04 -1.98
N LEU A 278 -12.20 -12.57 -2.75
CA LEU A 278 -12.37 -12.21 -4.17
C LEU A 278 -12.31 -13.42 -5.12
N GLY A 279 -12.07 -14.63 -4.59
CA GLY A 279 -12.05 -15.88 -5.36
C GLY A 279 -10.65 -16.38 -5.77
N TYR A 280 -9.57 -15.75 -5.28
CA TYR A 280 -8.21 -16.23 -5.55
C TYR A 280 -7.85 -17.39 -4.62
N ASP A 281 -7.21 -18.40 -5.19
CA ASP A 281 -6.71 -19.55 -4.42
C ASP A 281 -5.24 -19.32 -4.03
N PHE A 282 -4.94 -19.56 -2.76
CA PHE A 282 -3.59 -19.54 -2.20
C PHE A 282 -3.32 -20.85 -1.48
N ARG A 283 -2.07 -21.29 -1.53
CA ARG A 283 -1.63 -22.49 -0.81
C ARG A 283 -1.84 -22.28 0.70
N ASP A 284 -2.33 -23.32 1.36
CA ASP A 284 -2.39 -23.41 2.82
C ASP A 284 -1.03 -23.80 3.41
#